data_92895ea10df829bf032fbb5fec7802c6
#
_entry.id   92895ea10df829bf032fbb5fec7802c6
#
_cell.length_a   1.000
_cell.length_b   1.000
_cell.length_c   1.000
_cell.angle_alpha   90.00
_cell.angle_beta   90.00
_cell.angle_gamma   90.00
#
_symmetry.space_group_name_H-M   'P 1'
#
loop_
_entity.id
_entity.type
_entity.pdbx_description
1 polymer ?
#
loop_
_entity_poly.entity_id
_entity_poly.type
_entity_poly.pdbx_seq_one_letter_code
_entity_poly.pdbx_strand_id
1 'polypeptide(L)'
;IMPMEYLPCGDTAIAVFDYANKKLSVLSIDDFLNKRNEPVVCYKDTFPGTIKLFHTKYNSELSFGFYDDCMFYLQKNNKILQKIGFFPYRDSQEKQIENRLRGLAYQGILQNNPSNDKFVYAVNNAEIVCFYHIDSLAVNKVCEYQYNYPQYRPMHKGETRAAPVSVDNIRAFMDATASDNFVYLLYSGKTYK
;
A
#
# COMPACT_ATOMS: atom_id res chain seq x y z
N ILE A 1 -3.96 4.67 -19.78
CA ILE A 1 -2.90 4.38 -18.80
C ILE A 1 -3.10 5.33 -17.64
N MET A 2 -3.24 4.79 -16.46
CA MET A 2 -3.37 5.57 -15.23
C MET A 2 -2.29 5.06 -14.26
N PRO A 3 -1.01 5.47 -14.45
CA PRO A 3 0.06 5.03 -13.59
C PRO A 3 -0.16 5.62 -12.20
N MET A 4 -0.21 4.77 -11.19
CA MET A 4 -0.36 5.20 -9.80
C MET A 4 1.00 5.26 -9.09
N GLU A 5 1.98 4.55 -9.60
CA GLU A 5 3.27 4.46 -8.93
C GLU A 5 4.39 4.01 -9.87
N TYR A 6 5.56 4.58 -9.63
CA TYR A 6 6.83 4.22 -10.25
C TYR A 6 7.76 3.72 -9.16
N LEU A 7 8.28 2.52 -9.33
CA LEU A 7 9.15 1.89 -8.35
C LEU A 7 10.48 1.52 -8.99
N PRO A 8 11.62 1.82 -8.37
CA PRO A 8 12.88 1.25 -8.79
C PRO A 8 12.82 -0.28 -8.75
N CYS A 9 13.31 -0.93 -9.79
CA CYS A 9 13.41 -2.38 -9.87
C CYS A 9 14.87 -2.74 -10.17
N GLY A 10 15.69 -2.81 -9.13
CA GLY A 10 17.14 -2.80 -9.25
C GLY A 10 17.67 -1.48 -9.79
N ASP A 11 18.92 -1.49 -10.29
CA ASP A 11 19.60 -0.29 -10.76
C ASP A 11 19.31 0.02 -12.24
N THR A 12 18.67 -0.90 -12.96
CA THR A 12 18.53 -0.83 -14.43
C THR A 12 17.10 -0.84 -14.93
N ALA A 13 16.12 -0.88 -14.04
CA ALA A 13 14.71 -0.97 -14.43
C ALA A 13 13.78 -0.16 -13.53
N ILE A 14 12.63 0.21 -14.09
CA ILE A 14 11.53 0.88 -13.40
C ILE A 14 10.29 0.00 -13.52
N ALA A 15 9.65 -0.30 -12.39
CA ALA A 15 8.34 -0.92 -12.37
C ALA A 15 7.24 0.14 -12.36
N VAL A 16 6.23 -0.03 -13.20
CA VAL A 16 5.08 0.87 -13.32
C VAL A 16 3.80 0.08 -13.05
N PHE A 17 3.07 0.44 -12.01
CA PHE A 17 1.77 -0.14 -11.73
C PHE A 17 0.65 0.70 -12.36
N ASP A 18 -0.07 0.10 -13.33
CA ASP A 18 -1.26 0.67 -13.94
C ASP A 18 -2.50 0.19 -13.18
N TYR A 19 -3.05 1.07 -12.36
CA TYR A 19 -4.22 0.78 -11.54
C TYR A 19 -5.47 0.43 -12.37
N ALA A 20 -5.68 1.13 -13.48
CA ALA A 20 -6.87 0.92 -14.31
C ALA A 20 -6.86 -0.44 -15.01
N ASN A 21 -5.70 -0.84 -15.53
CA ASN A 21 -5.53 -2.09 -16.26
C ASN A 21 -5.10 -3.26 -15.37
N LYS A 22 -4.84 -3.01 -14.08
CA LYS A 22 -4.34 -4.02 -13.13
C LYS A 22 -3.08 -4.72 -13.64
N LYS A 23 -2.14 -3.93 -14.11
CA LYS A 23 -0.88 -4.43 -14.67
C LYS A 23 0.31 -3.79 -14.00
N LEU A 24 1.31 -4.60 -13.71
CA LEU A 24 2.65 -4.17 -13.39
C LEU A 24 3.53 -4.36 -14.63
N SER A 25 4.12 -3.29 -15.12
CA SER A 25 5.06 -3.33 -16.25
C SER A 25 6.44 -2.99 -15.73
N VAL A 26 7.44 -3.78 -16.11
CA VAL A 26 8.84 -3.50 -15.81
C VAL A 26 9.51 -3.00 -17.08
N LEU A 27 10.05 -1.78 -17.04
CA LEU A 27 10.71 -1.10 -18.12
C LEU A 27 12.21 -1.05 -17.85
N SER A 28 13.01 -1.53 -18.78
CA SER A 28 14.46 -1.32 -18.77
C SER A 28 14.77 0.16 -18.97
N ILE A 29 15.64 0.75 -18.15
CA ILE A 29 16.09 2.14 -18.31
C ILE A 29 16.82 2.31 -19.65
N ASP A 30 17.67 1.34 -20.01
CA ASP A 30 18.41 1.38 -21.28
C ASP A 30 17.47 1.31 -22.48
N ASP A 31 16.46 0.45 -22.46
CA ASP A 31 15.47 0.38 -23.54
C ASP A 31 14.64 1.65 -23.64
N PHE A 32 14.28 2.24 -22.50
CA PHE A 32 13.59 3.53 -22.48
C PHE A 32 14.44 4.66 -23.08
N LEU A 33 15.71 4.76 -22.69
CA LEU A 33 16.64 5.76 -23.20
C LEU A 33 16.93 5.57 -24.71
N ASN A 34 16.95 4.32 -25.18
CA ASN A 34 17.16 3.98 -26.59
C ASN A 34 15.84 3.93 -27.41
N LYS A 35 14.74 4.45 -26.85
CA LYS A 35 13.40 4.50 -27.48
C LYS A 35 12.85 3.12 -27.89
N ARG A 36 13.24 2.07 -27.22
CA ARG A 36 12.62 0.75 -27.32
C ARG A 36 11.45 0.71 -26.32
N ASN A 37 10.24 0.99 -26.77
CA ASN A 37 9.07 1.22 -25.93
C ASN A 37 8.32 -0.06 -25.49
N GLU A 38 8.91 -1.22 -25.57
CA GLU A 38 8.24 -2.45 -25.14
C GLU A 38 8.61 -2.79 -23.69
N PRO A 39 7.63 -3.00 -22.80
CA PRO A 39 7.93 -3.45 -21.45
C PRO A 39 8.53 -4.86 -21.48
N VAL A 40 9.63 -5.04 -20.75
CA VAL A 40 10.36 -6.32 -20.72
C VAL A 40 9.50 -7.43 -20.07
N VAL A 41 8.70 -7.08 -19.07
CA VAL A 41 7.77 -8.00 -18.37
C VAL A 41 6.50 -7.26 -17.99
N CYS A 42 5.36 -7.88 -18.25
CA CYS A 42 4.06 -7.40 -17.78
C CYS A 42 3.43 -8.43 -16.84
N TYR A 43 3.09 -8.02 -15.63
CA TYR A 43 2.30 -8.82 -14.69
C TYR A 43 0.87 -8.29 -14.67
N LYS A 44 -0.11 -9.20 -14.72
CA LYS A 44 -1.51 -8.85 -14.55
C LYS A 44 -1.87 -9.08 -13.09
N ASP A 45 -2.36 -8.03 -12.42
CA ASP A 45 -2.91 -8.18 -11.08
C ASP A 45 -4.20 -9.01 -11.16
N THR A 46 -4.27 -10.04 -10.33
CA THR A 46 -5.44 -10.92 -10.24
C THR A 46 -6.37 -10.54 -9.09
N PHE A 47 -5.99 -9.57 -8.24
CA PHE A 47 -6.76 -9.22 -7.05
C PHE A 47 -7.50 -7.89 -7.22
N PRO A 48 -8.83 -7.93 -7.33
CA PRO A 48 -9.64 -6.72 -7.32
C PRO A 48 -9.40 -5.92 -6.04
N GLY A 49 -9.23 -4.61 -6.17
CA GLY A 49 -9.00 -3.72 -5.03
C GLY A 49 -7.55 -3.39 -4.74
N THR A 50 -6.58 -3.99 -5.45
CA THR A 50 -5.16 -3.60 -5.32
C THR A 50 -4.97 -2.13 -5.69
N ILE A 51 -4.26 -1.41 -4.83
CA ILE A 51 -3.92 0.01 -4.99
C ILE A 51 -2.43 0.15 -5.28
N LYS A 52 -1.61 -0.66 -4.62
CA LYS A 52 -0.16 -0.60 -4.69
C LYS A 52 0.44 -2.00 -4.74
N LEU A 53 1.50 -2.15 -5.52
CA LEU A 53 2.22 -3.40 -5.70
C LEU A 53 3.71 -3.11 -5.79
N PHE A 54 4.55 -3.85 -5.08
CA PHE A 54 6.00 -3.79 -5.25
C PHE A 54 6.67 -5.17 -5.18
N HIS A 55 7.81 -5.29 -5.82
CA HIS A 55 8.63 -6.49 -5.75
C HIS A 55 9.41 -6.54 -4.45
N THR A 56 9.46 -7.71 -3.86
CA THR A 56 10.29 -7.98 -2.69
C THR A 56 11.68 -8.48 -3.10
N LYS A 57 12.63 -8.36 -2.23
CA LYS A 57 13.99 -8.92 -2.38
C LYS A 57 14.01 -10.44 -2.67
N TYR A 58 12.92 -11.15 -2.35
CA TYR A 58 12.81 -12.61 -2.48
C TYR A 58 12.10 -13.06 -3.76
N ASN A 59 12.01 -12.18 -4.75
CA ASN A 59 11.33 -12.46 -6.02
C ASN A 59 9.87 -12.90 -5.81
N SER A 60 9.19 -12.19 -4.91
CA SER A 60 7.75 -12.22 -4.67
C SER A 60 7.19 -10.80 -4.77
N GLU A 61 5.88 -10.66 -4.84
CA GLU A 61 5.20 -9.37 -4.86
C GLU A 61 4.43 -9.17 -3.56
N LEU A 62 4.51 -7.95 -3.02
CA LEU A 62 3.60 -7.48 -1.98
C LEU A 62 2.57 -6.55 -2.59
N SER A 63 1.30 -6.90 -2.48
CA SER A 63 0.19 -6.02 -2.87
C SER A 63 -0.53 -5.48 -1.65
N PHE A 64 -0.87 -4.20 -1.71
CA PHE A 64 -1.71 -3.48 -0.77
C PHE A 64 -3.00 -3.06 -1.45
N GLY A 65 -4.12 -3.22 -0.76
CA GLY A 65 -5.40 -2.87 -1.36
C GLY A 65 -6.58 -2.90 -0.40
N PHE A 66 -7.75 -2.54 -0.93
CA PHE A 66 -9.03 -2.65 -0.24
C PHE A 66 -9.60 -4.05 -0.42
N TYR A 67 -9.01 -5.02 0.28
CA TYR A 67 -9.46 -6.41 0.26
C TYR A 67 -10.44 -6.67 1.40
N ASP A 68 -11.30 -7.67 1.22
CA ASP A 68 -12.30 -8.02 2.24
C ASP A 68 -11.67 -8.78 3.41
N ASP A 69 -10.62 -9.54 3.17
CA ASP A 69 -10.07 -10.54 4.09
C ASP A 69 -8.65 -10.25 4.60
N CYS A 70 -8.01 -9.18 4.14
CA CYS A 70 -6.70 -8.76 4.62
C CYS A 70 -6.39 -7.33 4.19
N MET A 71 -5.21 -6.85 4.53
CA MET A 71 -4.68 -5.54 4.12
C MET A 71 -3.60 -5.69 3.03
N PHE A 72 -2.81 -6.77 3.10
CA PHE A 72 -1.78 -7.09 2.13
C PHE A 72 -1.87 -8.55 1.69
N TYR A 73 -1.48 -8.82 0.45
CA TYR A 73 -1.13 -10.14 -0.03
C TYR A 73 0.37 -10.21 -0.33
N LEU A 74 1.04 -11.21 0.23
CA LEU A 74 2.32 -11.67 -0.29
C LEU A 74 2.04 -12.76 -1.31
N GLN A 75 2.56 -12.60 -2.52
CA GLN A 75 2.28 -13.51 -3.63
C GLN A 75 3.54 -13.83 -4.43
N LYS A 76 3.52 -14.98 -5.08
CA LYS A 76 4.56 -15.39 -6.02
C LYS A 76 3.94 -16.21 -7.14
N ASN A 77 4.27 -15.88 -8.40
CA ASN A 77 3.72 -16.57 -9.57
C ASN A 77 2.18 -16.67 -9.53
N ASN A 78 1.51 -15.58 -9.19
CA ASN A 78 0.04 -15.47 -9.04
C ASN A 78 -0.57 -16.39 -7.96
N LYS A 79 0.25 -16.92 -7.03
CA LYS A 79 -0.23 -17.67 -5.87
C LYS A 79 -0.05 -16.86 -4.61
N ILE A 80 -1.10 -16.73 -3.80
CA ILE A 80 -1.03 -16.11 -2.48
C ILE A 80 -0.21 -17.03 -1.58
N LEU A 81 0.88 -16.50 -1.04
CA LEU A 81 1.69 -17.14 -0.01
C LEU A 81 1.16 -16.80 1.38
N GLN A 82 0.77 -15.54 1.59
CA GLN A 82 0.26 -15.07 2.88
C GLN A 82 -0.75 -13.94 2.70
N LYS A 83 -1.80 -13.94 3.55
CA LYS A 83 -2.70 -12.83 3.82
C LYS A 83 -2.25 -12.14 5.09
N ILE A 84 -2.03 -10.83 5.03
CA ILE A 84 -1.38 -10.11 6.12
C ILE A 84 -2.31 -9.01 6.63
N GLY A 85 -2.62 -9.08 7.92
CA GLY A 85 -3.31 -8.07 8.70
C GLY A 85 -4.69 -7.68 8.20
N PHE A 86 -5.33 -6.85 8.99
CA PHE A 86 -6.56 -6.14 8.66
C PHE A 86 -6.32 -4.65 8.87
N PHE A 87 -7.13 -3.80 8.23
CA PHE A 87 -7.12 -2.39 8.58
C PHE A 87 -7.42 -2.21 10.06
N PRO A 88 -6.73 -1.27 10.74
CA PRO A 88 -6.95 -1.00 12.14
C PRO A 88 -8.41 -0.72 12.46
N TYR A 89 -8.78 -0.85 13.72
CA TYR A 89 -10.10 -0.49 14.24
C TYR A 89 -9.94 0.05 15.66
N ARG A 90 -10.77 1.01 16.01
CA ARG A 90 -10.73 1.68 17.32
C ARG A 90 -11.33 0.81 18.42
N ASP A 91 -12.44 0.13 18.12
CA ASP A 91 -13.24 -0.61 19.09
C ASP A 91 -13.97 -1.81 18.45
N SER A 92 -14.71 -2.56 19.26
CA SER A 92 -15.46 -3.73 18.81
C SER A 92 -16.58 -3.41 17.81
N GLN A 93 -17.14 -2.21 17.83
CA GLN A 93 -18.18 -1.80 16.87
C GLN A 93 -17.55 -1.53 15.52
N GLU A 94 -16.43 -0.80 15.48
CA GLU A 94 -15.70 -0.55 14.25
C GLU A 94 -15.12 -1.84 13.65
N LYS A 95 -14.76 -2.82 14.49
CA LYS A 95 -14.32 -4.15 14.05
C LYS A 95 -15.37 -4.88 13.20
N GLN A 96 -16.66 -4.63 13.41
CA GLN A 96 -17.76 -5.24 12.64
C GLN A 96 -17.93 -4.61 11.25
N ILE A 97 -17.33 -3.45 11.00
CA ILE A 97 -17.33 -2.84 9.67
C ILE A 97 -16.45 -3.69 8.73
N GLU A 98 -16.93 -3.93 7.51
CA GLU A 98 -16.17 -4.64 6.48
C GLU A 98 -14.73 -4.10 6.37
N ASN A 99 -13.73 -4.98 6.33
CA ASN A 99 -12.32 -4.59 6.23
C ASN A 99 -12.06 -3.63 5.06
N ARG A 100 -12.64 -3.91 3.90
CA ARG A 100 -12.55 -3.06 2.71
C ARG A 100 -13.10 -1.66 2.94
N LEU A 101 -14.23 -1.54 3.65
CA LEU A 101 -14.86 -0.26 3.95
C LEU A 101 -14.04 0.54 4.96
N ARG A 102 -13.49 -0.12 6.00
CA ARG A 102 -12.52 0.51 6.91
C ARG A 102 -11.30 1.02 6.14
N GLY A 103 -10.79 0.24 5.20
CA GLY A 103 -9.66 0.63 4.37
C GLY A 103 -9.80 1.99 3.70
N LEU A 104 -11.02 2.39 3.33
CA LEU A 104 -11.26 3.71 2.74
C LEU A 104 -11.00 4.87 3.74
N ALA A 105 -11.23 4.67 5.03
CA ALA A 105 -10.93 5.66 6.07
C ALA A 105 -9.47 5.63 6.51
N TYR A 106 -8.88 4.44 6.50
CA TYR A 106 -7.49 4.19 6.89
C TYR A 106 -6.52 4.22 5.71
N GLN A 107 -6.87 4.93 4.63
CA GLN A 107 -5.94 5.13 3.50
C GLN A 107 -4.62 5.68 4.00
N GLY A 108 -3.53 5.20 3.41
CA GLY A 108 -2.21 5.56 3.87
C GLY A 108 -1.13 5.37 2.80
N ILE A 109 0.05 5.75 3.20
CA ILE A 109 1.26 5.64 2.43
C ILE A 109 1.89 4.29 2.72
N LEU A 110 2.31 3.59 1.69
CA LEU A 110 3.13 2.40 1.79
C LEU A 110 4.49 2.71 1.16
N GLN A 111 5.56 2.56 1.93
CA GLN A 111 6.91 2.83 1.45
C GLN A 111 7.85 1.69 1.84
N ASN A 112 8.49 1.10 0.85
CA ASN A 112 9.53 0.09 1.03
C ASN A 112 10.92 0.73 1.15
N ASN A 113 11.84 0.02 1.80
CA ASN A 113 13.25 0.38 1.79
C ASN A 113 13.92 0.00 0.46
N PRO A 114 15.12 0.54 0.13
CA PRO A 114 15.84 0.20 -1.11
C PRO A 114 16.11 -1.30 -1.28
N SER A 115 16.37 -2.02 -0.20
CA SER A 115 16.60 -3.47 -0.23
C SER A 115 15.34 -4.31 -0.43
N ASN A 116 14.14 -3.70 -0.42
CA ASN A 116 12.85 -4.38 -0.61
C ASN A 116 12.57 -5.55 0.37
N ASP A 117 13.09 -5.46 1.59
CA ASP A 117 12.88 -6.43 2.67
C ASP A 117 12.18 -5.84 3.89
N LYS A 118 11.91 -4.54 3.88
CA LYS A 118 11.15 -3.84 4.91
C LYS A 118 10.20 -2.83 4.28
N PHE A 119 9.11 -2.54 4.96
CA PHE A 119 8.23 -1.45 4.56
C PHE A 119 7.54 -0.83 5.75
N VAL A 120 7.09 0.39 5.55
CA VAL A 120 6.25 1.13 6.49
C VAL A 120 4.89 1.39 5.85
N TYR A 121 3.85 1.32 6.67
CA TYR A 121 2.52 1.80 6.35
C TYR A 121 2.15 2.91 7.33
N ALA A 122 1.83 4.09 6.81
CA ALA A 122 1.48 5.28 7.58
C ALA A 122 0.13 5.83 7.12
N VAL A 123 -0.83 6.00 8.05
CA VAL A 123 -2.20 6.40 7.74
C VAL A 123 -2.28 7.92 7.52
N ASN A 124 -2.97 8.35 6.44
CA ASN A 124 -3.08 9.77 6.11
C ASN A 124 -3.92 10.57 7.11
N ASN A 125 -5.00 9.99 7.64
CA ASN A 125 -5.99 10.68 8.46
C ASN A 125 -5.94 10.28 9.95
N ALA A 126 -4.85 9.66 10.37
CA ALA A 126 -4.62 9.24 11.75
C ALA A 126 -3.13 9.06 12.02
N GLU A 127 -2.74 9.23 13.27
CA GLU A 127 -1.35 9.05 13.71
C GLU A 127 -1.07 7.56 13.98
N ILE A 128 -1.13 6.75 12.91
CA ILE A 128 -0.87 5.31 12.94
C ILE A 128 0.27 5.01 11.96
N VAL A 129 1.31 4.36 12.46
CA VAL A 129 2.46 3.89 11.66
C VAL A 129 2.77 2.45 12.02
N CYS A 130 2.83 1.59 11.02
CA CYS A 130 3.16 0.18 11.18
C CYS A 130 4.42 -0.14 10.39
N PHE A 131 5.35 -0.86 11.00
CA PHE A 131 6.60 -1.31 10.41
C PHE A 131 6.56 -2.81 10.19
N TYR A 132 7.02 -3.22 9.03
CA TYR A 132 7.01 -4.62 8.61
C TYR A 132 8.37 -5.06 8.11
N HIS A 133 8.69 -6.32 8.35
CA HIS A 133 9.83 -7.03 7.78
C HIS A 133 9.33 -8.17 6.90
N ILE A 134 9.95 -8.33 5.74
CA ILE A 134 9.68 -9.39 4.78
C ILE A 134 10.81 -10.39 4.87
N ASP A 135 10.50 -11.64 5.07
CA ASP A 135 11.41 -12.76 4.84
C ASP A 135 11.00 -13.55 3.58
N SER A 136 11.63 -14.67 3.31
CA SER A 136 11.45 -15.39 2.03
C SER A 136 10.01 -15.81 1.74
N LEU A 137 9.19 -16.06 2.77
CA LEU A 137 7.84 -16.61 2.64
C LEU A 137 6.80 -15.91 3.49
N ALA A 138 7.21 -14.94 4.30
CA ALA A 138 6.34 -14.30 5.27
C ALA A 138 6.63 -12.81 5.41
N VAL A 139 5.59 -12.08 5.82
CA VAL A 139 5.67 -10.69 6.23
C VAL A 139 5.23 -10.59 7.68
N ASN A 140 6.07 -10.01 8.51
CA ASN A 140 5.85 -9.88 9.93
C ASN A 140 5.75 -8.40 10.32
N LYS A 141 4.70 -8.04 11.06
CA LYS A 141 4.63 -6.70 11.69
C LYS A 141 5.65 -6.64 12.82
N VAL A 142 6.58 -5.70 12.73
CA VAL A 142 7.66 -5.53 13.71
C VAL A 142 7.20 -4.67 14.88
N CYS A 143 6.59 -3.53 14.57
CA CYS A 143 6.02 -2.64 15.58
C CYS A 143 4.92 -1.76 14.99
N GLU A 144 4.16 -1.15 15.87
CA GLU A 144 3.09 -0.23 15.54
C GLU A 144 3.10 0.92 16.54
N TYR A 145 3.00 2.15 16.02
CA TYR A 145 2.76 3.35 16.79
C TYR A 145 1.37 3.87 16.46
N GLN A 146 0.55 4.11 17.49
CA GLN A 146 -0.82 4.53 17.33
C GLN A 146 -1.19 5.52 18.44
N TYR A 147 -1.59 6.73 18.04
CA TYR A 147 -1.97 7.79 18.97
C TYR A 147 -3.45 8.18 18.85
N ASN A 148 -4.00 8.11 17.63
CA ASN A 148 -5.42 8.39 17.39
C ASN A 148 -5.97 7.53 16.24
N TYR A 149 -7.29 7.62 16.03
CA TYR A 149 -8.01 6.94 14.98
C TYR A 149 -8.74 7.95 14.09
N PRO A 150 -8.93 7.66 12.78
CA PRO A 150 -9.70 8.51 11.92
C PRO A 150 -11.17 8.50 12.36
N GLN A 151 -11.78 9.68 12.36
CA GLN A 151 -13.23 9.81 12.50
C GLN A 151 -13.85 9.78 11.10
N TYR A 152 -14.74 8.84 10.86
CA TYR A 152 -15.39 8.68 9.56
C TYR A 152 -16.79 8.11 9.72
N ARG A 153 -17.59 8.25 8.67
CA ARG A 153 -18.93 7.66 8.58
C ARG A 153 -18.95 6.57 7.52
N PRO A 154 -19.07 5.29 7.90
CA PRO A 154 -19.18 4.22 6.92
C PRO A 154 -20.50 4.33 6.15
N MET A 155 -20.44 4.27 4.83
CA MET A 155 -21.59 4.33 3.94
C MET A 155 -21.55 3.17 2.95
N HIS A 156 -22.65 2.44 2.89
CA HIS A 156 -22.85 1.36 1.94
C HIS A 156 -24.21 1.56 1.26
N LYS A 157 -24.22 1.79 -0.06
CA LYS A 157 -25.46 1.95 -0.85
C LYS A 157 -25.32 1.19 -2.17
N GLY A 158 -25.96 0.04 -2.25
CA GLY A 158 -25.78 -0.89 -3.36
C GLY A 158 -24.33 -1.35 -3.46
N GLU A 159 -23.70 -1.16 -4.60
CA GLU A 159 -22.27 -1.47 -4.82
C GLU A 159 -21.31 -0.36 -4.37
N THR A 160 -21.87 0.83 -4.09
CA THR A 160 -21.06 1.98 -3.68
C THR A 160 -20.68 1.87 -2.21
N ARG A 161 -19.38 1.92 -1.95
CA ARG A 161 -18.79 2.00 -0.61
C ARG A 161 -18.06 3.33 -0.45
N ALA A 162 -18.27 4.00 0.65
CA ALA A 162 -17.60 5.26 0.97
C ALA A 162 -17.37 5.35 2.49
N ALA A 163 -16.30 6.03 2.87
CA ALA A 163 -15.99 6.32 4.26
C ALA A 163 -15.54 7.78 4.38
N PRO A 164 -16.46 8.76 4.15
CA PRO A 164 -16.10 10.16 4.26
C PRO A 164 -15.56 10.47 5.65
N VAL A 165 -14.38 11.06 5.68
CA VAL A 165 -13.68 11.42 6.91
C VAL A 165 -14.16 12.76 7.44
N SER A 166 -14.10 12.95 8.77
CA SER A 166 -14.42 14.23 9.40
C SER A 166 -13.40 15.31 9.03
N VAL A 167 -13.86 16.54 8.90
CA VAL A 167 -12.98 17.71 8.73
C VAL A 167 -12.11 17.99 9.97
N ASP A 168 -12.48 17.43 11.12
CA ASP A 168 -11.72 17.52 12.37
C ASP A 168 -10.58 16.51 12.46
N ASN A 169 -10.48 15.57 11.50
CA ASN A 169 -9.35 14.65 11.44
C ASN A 169 -8.04 15.42 11.25
N ILE A 170 -7.02 14.92 11.92
CA ILE A 170 -5.65 15.35 11.65
C ILE A 170 -5.21 14.77 10.31
N ARG A 171 -4.73 15.61 9.43
CA ARG A 171 -3.93 15.19 8.27
C ARG A 171 -2.56 14.81 8.80
N ALA A 172 -2.37 13.53 9.05
CA ALA A 172 -1.17 13.06 9.70
C ALA A 172 -0.01 12.94 8.69
N PHE A 173 0.10 11.81 8.01
CA PHE A 173 1.21 11.56 7.13
C PHE A 173 0.83 11.87 5.68
N MET A 174 1.67 12.70 5.03
CA MET A 174 1.43 13.20 3.67
C MET A 174 2.30 12.51 2.65
N ASP A 175 3.50 12.07 3.07
CA ASP A 175 4.46 11.39 2.24
C ASP A 175 5.44 10.60 3.11
N ALA A 176 6.15 9.65 2.51
CA ALA A 176 7.19 8.86 3.15
C ALA A 176 8.31 8.53 2.19
N THR A 177 9.53 8.49 2.73
CA THR A 177 10.67 7.89 2.05
C THR A 177 11.47 7.04 3.04
N ALA A 178 12.24 6.10 2.54
CA ALA A 178 13.00 5.19 3.38
C ALA A 178 14.42 4.95 2.83
N SER A 179 15.35 4.81 3.76
CA SER A 179 16.64 4.14 3.55
C SER A 179 16.57 2.74 4.17
N ASP A 180 17.65 1.97 4.11
CA ASP A 180 17.68 0.65 4.75
C ASP A 180 17.58 0.70 6.28
N ASN A 181 17.95 1.83 6.89
CA ASN A 181 18.02 2.02 8.34
C ASN A 181 17.00 2.99 8.90
N PHE A 182 16.46 3.91 8.08
CA PHE A 182 15.60 4.99 8.55
C PHE A 182 14.37 5.15 7.65
N VAL A 183 13.27 5.56 8.25
CA VAL A 183 12.06 6.01 7.57
C VAL A 183 11.86 7.49 7.89
N TYR A 184 11.61 8.28 6.86
CA TYR A 184 11.30 9.69 6.96
C TYR A 184 9.83 9.88 6.58
N LEU A 185 9.05 10.43 7.51
CA LEU A 185 7.62 10.66 7.33
C LEU A 185 7.36 12.17 7.29
N LEU A 186 6.73 12.64 6.24
CA LEU A 186 6.23 14.02 6.16
C LEU A 186 4.92 14.11 6.93
N TYR A 187 4.95 14.76 8.09
CA TYR A 187 3.80 14.90 8.98
C TYR A 187 3.23 16.32 8.91
N SER A 188 1.93 16.45 8.71
CA SER A 188 1.25 17.75 8.68
C SER A 188 0.78 18.22 10.06
N GLY A 189 0.12 17.36 10.82
CA GLY A 189 -0.45 17.71 12.13
C GLY A 189 -1.61 18.70 12.10
N LYS A 190 -2.09 19.10 10.92
CA LYS A 190 -3.19 20.08 10.74
C LYS A 190 -4.50 19.35 10.47
N THR A 191 -5.60 19.95 10.89
CA THR A 191 -6.95 19.51 10.49
C THR A 191 -7.28 19.98 9.06
N TYR A 192 -8.43 19.56 8.54
CA TYR A 192 -8.94 20.00 7.24
C TYR A 192 -9.66 21.38 7.31
N LYS A 193 -9.79 21.94 8.51
CA LYS A 193 -10.34 23.30 8.76
C LYS A 193 -9.31 24.37 8.51
#